data_06cbb61b9b6c287be807c6ceb12174f5
#
_entry.id   06cbb61b9b6c287be807c6ceb12174f5
#
_cell.length_a   1.000
_cell.length_b   1.000
_cell.length_c   1.000
_cell.angle_alpha   90.00
_cell.angle_beta   90.00
_cell.angle_gamma   90.00
#
_symmetry.space_group_name_H-M   'P 1'
#
loop_
_entity.id
_entity.type
_entity.pdbx_description
1 polymer ?
#
loop_
_entity_poly.entity_id
_entity_poly.type
_entity_poly.pdbx_seq_one_letter_code
_entity_poly.pdbx_strand_id
1 'polypeptide(L)'
;MQKLPSDTTLMIVDVQMAIDDPRWGPRNNPDAEGRIALLLAAWRSAGMPVLHVRHDSTTPDSPYRPGSPGHPFKPEAAPRESEDVIAKSVNSAFVGTGLDEVLTARGVTTLAVCGVLTHNSVEATVRHAGNLGYRVLVAADACWSCDVTDLTGRVWPAEDVHQLSLAVMHGEYATVTDAARLAVGAAIVHQRAGRPWRRSG
;
A
#
# COMPACT_ATOMS: atom_id res chain seq x y z
N MET A 1 -9.55 -18.83 -7.52
CA MET A 1 -8.75 -17.83 -6.78
C MET A 1 -7.31 -17.93 -7.25
N GLN A 2 -6.71 -16.82 -7.62
CA GLN A 2 -5.34 -16.80 -8.15
C GLN A 2 -4.34 -16.88 -6.99
N LYS A 3 -3.40 -17.83 -7.10
CA LYS A 3 -2.29 -17.99 -6.15
C LYS A 3 -1.36 -16.78 -6.26
N LEU A 4 -0.95 -16.20 -5.12
CA LEU A 4 0.11 -15.20 -5.10
C LEU A 4 1.49 -15.89 -5.26
N PRO A 5 2.43 -15.26 -5.99
CA PRO A 5 3.84 -15.61 -5.91
C PRO A 5 4.36 -15.46 -4.47
N SER A 6 5.32 -16.28 -4.06
CA SER A 6 5.89 -16.23 -2.71
C SER A 6 6.73 -14.98 -2.44
N ASP A 7 7.20 -14.32 -3.50
CA ASP A 7 7.92 -13.05 -3.48
C ASP A 7 7.00 -11.81 -3.41
N THR A 8 5.67 -12.01 -3.43
CA THR A 8 4.73 -10.89 -3.37
C THR A 8 4.97 -10.07 -2.11
N THR A 9 5.47 -8.85 -2.28
CA THR A 9 5.73 -7.91 -1.19
C THR A 9 4.50 -7.07 -0.91
N LEU A 10 4.04 -7.06 0.35
CA LEU A 10 3.00 -6.12 0.80
C LEU A 10 3.65 -4.76 1.02
N MET A 11 3.21 -3.76 0.28
CA MET A 11 3.66 -2.37 0.41
C MET A 11 2.55 -1.51 1.00
N ILE A 12 2.79 -0.94 2.19
CA ILE A 12 1.86 -0.04 2.88
C ILE A 12 2.36 1.39 2.73
N VAL A 13 1.55 2.24 2.07
CA VAL A 13 1.96 3.60 1.67
C VAL A 13 1.38 4.65 2.61
N ASP A 14 2.25 5.40 3.29
CA ASP A 14 1.97 6.64 4.03
C ASP A 14 0.88 6.55 5.13
N VAL A 15 0.66 5.36 5.71
CA VAL A 15 -0.36 5.17 6.77
C VAL A 15 0.22 5.62 8.11
N GLN A 16 0.35 6.94 8.26
CA GLN A 16 0.87 7.65 9.43
C GLN A 16 -0.26 8.38 10.15
N MET A 17 -0.06 8.76 11.40
CA MET A 17 -1.04 9.54 12.19
C MET A 17 -1.44 10.86 11.52
N ALA A 18 -0.58 11.38 10.65
CA ALA A 18 -0.81 12.58 9.85
C ALA A 18 -2.08 12.53 8.99
N ILE A 19 -2.55 11.32 8.61
CA ILE A 19 -3.75 11.19 7.78
C ILE A 19 -5.04 11.46 8.55
N ASP A 20 -4.98 11.49 9.88
CA ASP A 20 -6.11 11.83 10.74
C ASP A 20 -6.24 13.34 10.99
N ASP A 21 -5.34 14.16 10.43
CA ASP A 21 -5.43 15.60 10.53
C ASP A 21 -6.72 16.13 9.87
N PRO A 22 -7.54 16.95 10.56
CA PRO A 22 -8.81 17.45 10.05
C PRO A 22 -8.72 18.22 8.71
N ARG A 23 -7.53 18.70 8.33
CA ARG A 23 -7.30 19.39 7.04
C ARG A 23 -7.64 18.55 5.83
N TRP A 24 -7.64 17.21 5.95
CA TRP A 24 -7.94 16.30 4.85
C TRP A 24 -9.44 16.20 4.54
N GLY A 25 -10.31 16.62 5.49
CA GLY A 25 -11.76 16.55 5.34
C GLY A 25 -12.32 15.12 5.37
N PRO A 26 -13.57 14.94 4.88
CA PRO A 26 -14.22 13.64 4.84
C PRO A 26 -13.46 12.63 3.98
N ARG A 27 -13.50 11.36 4.40
CA ARG A 27 -12.88 10.24 3.67
C ARG A 27 -13.90 9.13 3.35
N ASN A 28 -13.57 8.29 2.37
CA ASN A 28 -14.25 7.02 2.15
C ASN A 28 -13.55 5.88 2.93
N ASN A 29 -14.02 4.64 2.76
CA ASN A 29 -13.47 3.42 3.34
C ASN A 29 -13.14 3.54 4.84
N PRO A 30 -14.14 3.73 5.72
CA PRO A 30 -13.90 3.93 7.15
C PRO A 30 -13.20 2.75 7.85
N ASP A 31 -13.27 1.54 7.27
CA ASP A 31 -12.67 0.32 7.81
C ASP A 31 -11.28 -0.01 7.20
N ALA A 32 -10.70 0.89 6.40
CA ALA A 32 -9.48 0.60 5.64
C ALA A 32 -8.30 0.21 6.53
N GLU A 33 -8.14 0.81 7.71
CA GLU A 33 -7.09 0.42 8.67
C GLU A 33 -7.26 -1.03 9.15
N GLY A 34 -8.51 -1.47 9.39
CA GLY A 34 -8.80 -2.87 9.72
C GLY A 34 -8.45 -3.82 8.58
N ARG A 35 -8.62 -3.38 7.31
CA ARG A 35 -8.21 -4.14 6.14
C ARG A 35 -6.68 -4.21 6.00
N ILE A 36 -5.97 -3.13 6.31
CA ILE A 36 -4.50 -3.12 6.35
C ILE A 36 -4.01 -4.08 7.43
N ALA A 37 -4.57 -4.04 8.64
CA ALA A 37 -4.22 -4.97 9.71
C ALA A 37 -4.45 -6.44 9.32
N LEU A 38 -5.54 -6.74 8.60
CA LEU A 38 -5.81 -8.08 8.04
C LEU A 38 -4.71 -8.51 7.07
N LEU A 39 -4.30 -7.65 6.14
CA LEU A 39 -3.23 -7.92 5.19
C LEU A 39 -1.90 -8.16 5.90
N LEU A 40 -1.52 -7.29 6.84
CA LEU A 40 -0.32 -7.46 7.66
C LEU A 40 -0.30 -8.79 8.41
N ALA A 41 -1.42 -9.15 9.05
CA ALA A 41 -1.53 -10.43 9.75
C ALA A 41 -1.32 -11.63 8.80
N ALA A 42 -1.93 -11.59 7.60
CA ALA A 42 -1.82 -12.65 6.60
C ALA A 42 -0.37 -12.79 6.07
N TRP A 43 0.30 -11.67 5.69
CA TRP A 43 1.68 -11.69 5.22
C TRP A 43 2.66 -12.15 6.28
N ARG A 44 2.55 -11.59 7.49
CA ARG A 44 3.37 -11.97 8.65
C ARG A 44 3.22 -13.45 9.01
N SER A 45 1.99 -13.98 8.99
CA SER A 45 1.73 -15.40 9.21
C SER A 45 2.31 -16.29 8.12
N ALA A 46 2.30 -15.81 6.88
CA ALA A 46 2.84 -16.55 5.75
C ALA A 46 4.37 -16.42 5.59
N GLY A 47 5.03 -15.58 6.39
CA GLY A 47 6.46 -15.28 6.25
C GLY A 47 6.78 -14.57 4.93
N MET A 48 5.81 -13.85 4.35
CA MET A 48 5.97 -13.08 3.11
C MET A 48 6.51 -11.68 3.41
N PRO A 49 7.24 -11.05 2.46
CA PRO A 49 7.88 -9.76 2.70
C PRO A 49 6.87 -8.63 2.87
N VAL A 50 7.14 -7.77 3.86
CA VAL A 50 6.38 -6.54 4.16
C VAL A 50 7.32 -5.34 4.05
N LEU A 51 6.85 -4.27 3.42
CA LEU A 51 7.56 -3.01 3.24
C LEU A 51 6.62 -1.86 3.58
N HIS A 52 7.08 -0.98 4.44
CA HIS A 52 6.36 0.24 4.80
C HIS A 52 6.98 1.44 4.09
N VAL A 53 6.14 2.28 3.52
CA VAL A 53 6.55 3.57 2.96
C VAL A 53 6.11 4.67 3.93
N ARG A 54 7.07 5.50 4.34
CA ARG A 54 6.84 6.64 5.22
C ARG A 54 7.05 7.93 4.44
N HIS A 55 6.10 8.83 4.53
CA HIS A 55 6.27 10.17 3.97
C HIS A 55 6.96 11.08 4.97
N ASP A 56 8.14 11.57 4.61
CA ASP A 56 8.94 12.55 5.33
C ASP A 56 8.80 13.90 4.62
N SER A 57 7.70 14.60 4.89
CA SER A 57 7.38 15.87 4.21
C SER A 57 8.42 16.94 4.49
N THR A 58 8.84 17.64 3.43
CA THR A 58 9.69 18.84 3.52
C THR A 58 8.89 20.15 3.61
N THR A 59 7.56 20.07 3.45
CA THR A 59 6.68 21.23 3.51
C THR A 59 6.58 21.73 4.95
N PRO A 60 6.79 23.03 5.24
CA PRO A 60 6.51 23.60 6.54
C PRO A 60 5.06 23.31 6.97
N ASP A 61 4.83 23.09 8.26
CA ASP A 61 3.52 22.82 8.86
C ASP A 61 2.76 21.58 8.35
N SER A 62 3.42 20.73 7.56
CA SER A 62 2.87 19.43 7.17
C SER A 62 2.79 18.49 8.38
N PRO A 63 1.65 17.80 8.60
CA PRO A 63 1.54 16.80 9.66
C PRO A 63 2.43 15.56 9.38
N TYR A 64 2.88 15.36 8.14
CA TYR A 64 3.83 14.31 7.75
C TYR A 64 5.30 14.71 7.94
N ARG A 65 5.58 15.90 8.48
CA ARG A 65 6.98 16.33 8.66
C ARG A 65 7.65 15.52 9.77
N PRO A 66 8.91 15.09 9.60
CA PRO A 66 9.68 14.49 10.67
C PRO A 66 9.68 15.33 11.96
N GLY A 67 9.36 14.70 13.09
CA GLY A 67 9.23 15.36 14.38
C GLY A 67 7.84 15.95 14.69
N SER A 68 6.89 15.95 13.74
CA SER A 68 5.49 16.33 14.02
C SER A 68 4.75 15.19 14.75
N PRO A 69 3.68 15.49 15.50
CA PRO A 69 2.84 14.47 16.14
C PRO A 69 2.20 13.48 15.14
N GLY A 70 2.00 13.93 13.90
CA GLY A 70 1.43 13.10 12.82
C GLY A 70 2.43 12.18 12.12
N HIS A 71 3.74 12.38 12.31
CA HIS A 71 4.77 11.64 11.59
C HIS A 71 4.83 10.12 11.90
N PRO A 72 4.57 9.61 13.12
CA PRO A 72 4.57 8.18 13.40
C PRO A 72 3.53 7.41 12.57
N PHE A 73 3.82 6.13 12.30
CA PHE A 73 2.84 5.22 11.71
C PHE A 73 1.61 5.05 12.61
N LYS A 74 0.45 4.83 12.01
CA LYS A 74 -0.76 4.42 12.74
C LYS A 74 -0.53 3.04 13.37
N PRO A 75 -1.09 2.74 14.57
CA PRO A 75 -0.91 1.46 15.25
C PRO A 75 -1.27 0.25 14.37
N GLU A 76 -2.33 0.37 13.55
CA GLU A 76 -2.83 -0.68 12.64
C GLU A 76 -1.85 -1.00 11.51
N ALA A 77 -0.97 -0.05 11.19
CA ALA A 77 0.02 -0.16 10.10
C ALA A 77 1.46 -0.07 10.60
N ALA A 78 1.70 -0.22 11.90
CA ALA A 78 3.03 -0.08 12.48
C ALA A 78 3.97 -1.20 11.99
N PRO A 79 5.19 -0.84 11.53
CA PRO A 79 6.20 -1.82 11.14
C PRO A 79 6.72 -2.59 12.34
N ARG A 80 7.13 -3.85 12.10
CA ARG A 80 7.97 -4.61 13.03
C ARG A 80 9.43 -4.27 12.79
N GLU A 81 10.28 -4.51 13.79
CA GLU A 81 11.73 -4.28 13.70
C GLU A 81 12.41 -5.00 12.51
N SER A 82 11.85 -6.15 12.11
CA SER A 82 12.35 -6.96 11.00
C SER A 82 11.77 -6.54 9.63
N GLU A 83 10.90 -5.54 9.57
CA GLU A 83 10.26 -5.07 8.33
C GLU A 83 10.93 -3.80 7.82
N ASP A 84 11.02 -3.69 6.49
CA ASP A 84 11.66 -2.54 5.87
C ASP A 84 10.79 -1.28 5.95
N VAL A 85 11.44 -0.15 6.15
CA VAL A 85 10.84 1.17 6.07
C VAL A 85 11.60 2.00 5.05
N ILE A 86 10.91 2.43 3.99
CA ILE A 86 11.43 3.35 2.97
C ILE A 86 10.85 4.74 3.24
N ALA A 87 11.73 5.70 3.47
CA ALA A 87 11.33 7.10 3.62
C ALA A 87 11.36 7.82 2.26
N LYS A 88 10.31 8.60 1.97
CA LYS A 88 10.20 9.42 0.76
C LYS A 88 9.75 10.83 1.09
N SER A 89 10.07 11.80 0.24
CA SER A 89 9.63 13.19 0.38
C SER A 89 8.69 13.68 -0.74
N VAL A 90 8.37 12.80 -1.69
CA VAL A 90 7.47 13.05 -2.82
C VAL A 90 6.41 11.95 -2.92
N ASN A 91 5.45 12.05 -3.85
CA ASN A 91 4.33 11.12 -3.89
C ASN A 91 4.73 9.67 -4.23
N SER A 92 5.54 9.46 -5.26
CA SER A 92 5.98 8.10 -5.62
C SER A 92 7.05 7.57 -4.67
N ALA A 93 6.85 6.33 -4.18
CA ALA A 93 7.81 5.64 -3.33
C ALA A 93 9.14 5.29 -4.04
N PHE A 94 9.20 5.39 -5.36
CA PHE A 94 10.39 5.06 -6.16
C PHE A 94 11.29 6.27 -6.43
N VAL A 95 10.83 7.49 -6.19
CA VAL A 95 11.61 8.68 -6.52
C VAL A 95 12.56 9.05 -5.39
N GLY A 96 13.86 8.93 -5.66
CA GLY A 96 14.93 9.33 -4.73
C GLY A 96 15.09 8.43 -3.50
N THR A 97 14.63 7.18 -3.56
CA THR A 97 14.60 6.27 -2.40
C THR A 97 15.46 5.01 -2.55
N GLY A 98 15.90 4.66 -3.76
CA GLY A 98 16.56 3.38 -4.02
C GLY A 98 15.64 2.16 -3.90
N LEU A 99 14.31 2.36 -3.90
CA LEU A 99 13.35 1.27 -3.70
C LEU A 99 13.42 0.21 -4.80
N ASP A 100 13.60 0.62 -6.06
CA ASP A 100 13.70 -0.30 -7.20
C ASP A 100 14.90 -1.24 -7.06
N GLU A 101 16.05 -0.70 -6.66
CA GLU A 101 17.28 -1.46 -6.41
C GLU A 101 17.06 -2.47 -5.27
N VAL A 102 16.39 -2.08 -4.19
CA VAL A 102 16.09 -2.97 -3.06
C VAL A 102 15.18 -4.12 -3.49
N LEU A 103 14.10 -3.83 -4.22
CA LEU A 103 13.15 -4.84 -4.69
C LEU A 103 13.80 -5.80 -5.71
N THR A 104 14.55 -5.25 -6.66
CA THR A 104 15.28 -6.03 -7.69
C THR A 104 16.32 -6.96 -7.06
N ALA A 105 17.11 -6.47 -6.12
CA ALA A 105 18.12 -7.27 -5.41
C ALA A 105 17.51 -8.46 -4.63
N ARG A 106 16.25 -8.35 -4.24
CA ARG A 106 15.48 -9.41 -3.55
C ARG A 106 14.67 -10.31 -4.49
N GLY A 107 14.73 -10.06 -5.80
CA GLY A 107 13.98 -10.81 -6.80
C GLY A 107 12.47 -10.61 -6.71
N VAL A 108 12.01 -9.49 -6.16
CA VAL A 108 10.58 -9.16 -6.08
C VAL A 108 10.05 -8.85 -7.47
N THR A 109 8.98 -9.52 -7.85
CA THR A 109 8.30 -9.31 -9.14
C THR A 109 6.86 -8.81 -8.98
N THR A 110 6.28 -9.00 -7.79
CA THR A 110 4.88 -8.70 -7.51
C THR A 110 4.76 -7.84 -6.25
N LEU A 111 3.96 -6.79 -6.35
CA LEU A 111 3.62 -5.89 -5.24
C LEU A 111 2.13 -5.97 -4.93
N ALA A 112 1.77 -6.14 -3.66
CA ALA A 112 0.42 -5.91 -3.14
C ALA A 112 0.44 -4.56 -2.43
N VAL A 113 -0.32 -3.59 -2.93
CA VAL A 113 -0.24 -2.19 -2.47
C VAL A 113 -1.53 -1.80 -1.74
N CYS A 114 -1.40 -1.14 -0.60
CA CYS A 114 -2.47 -0.49 0.15
C CYS A 114 -1.96 0.80 0.80
N GLY A 115 -2.86 1.61 1.34
CA GLY A 115 -2.50 2.85 2.06
C GLY A 115 -3.15 4.11 1.52
N VAL A 116 -2.48 5.26 1.65
CA VAL A 116 -3.07 6.58 1.45
C VAL A 116 -2.19 7.56 0.67
N LEU A 117 -2.81 8.55 0.04
CA LEU A 117 -4.21 8.60 -0.42
C LEU A 117 -4.28 7.87 -1.76
N THR A 118 -5.40 7.21 -2.06
CA THR A 118 -5.56 6.43 -3.29
C THR A 118 -5.19 7.25 -4.53
N HIS A 119 -5.75 8.46 -4.65
CA HIS A 119 -5.57 9.37 -5.79
C HIS A 119 -4.24 10.16 -5.77
N ASN A 120 -3.36 9.91 -4.79
CA ASN A 120 -2.11 10.66 -4.65
C ASN A 120 -0.92 9.69 -4.53
N SER A 121 -0.40 9.44 -3.33
CA SER A 121 0.81 8.63 -3.14
C SER A 121 0.65 7.17 -3.59
N VAL A 122 -0.53 6.57 -3.37
CA VAL A 122 -0.81 5.21 -3.85
C VAL A 122 -0.79 5.18 -5.37
N GLU A 123 -1.58 6.03 -6.04
CA GLU A 123 -1.62 6.08 -7.51
C GLU A 123 -0.25 6.38 -8.11
N ALA A 124 0.47 7.39 -7.59
CA ALA A 124 1.81 7.73 -8.08
C ALA A 124 2.79 6.56 -7.96
N THR A 125 2.74 5.83 -6.85
CA THR A 125 3.60 4.66 -6.62
C THR A 125 3.21 3.48 -7.51
N VAL A 126 1.91 3.20 -7.65
CA VAL A 126 1.38 2.11 -8.48
C VAL A 126 1.72 2.32 -9.96
N ARG A 127 1.50 3.53 -10.49
CA ARG A 127 1.86 3.86 -11.87
C ARG A 127 3.36 3.70 -12.11
N HIS A 128 4.18 4.17 -11.18
CA HIS A 128 5.63 4.03 -11.28
C HIS A 128 6.04 2.55 -11.28
N ALA A 129 5.54 1.76 -10.32
CA ALA A 129 5.80 0.32 -10.25
C ALA A 129 5.38 -0.43 -11.53
N GLY A 130 4.18 -0.14 -12.06
CA GLY A 130 3.71 -0.73 -13.32
C GLY A 130 4.62 -0.37 -14.51
N ASN A 131 5.10 0.87 -14.59
CA ASN A 131 6.04 1.31 -15.63
C ASN A 131 7.43 0.65 -15.51
N LEU A 132 7.85 0.29 -14.29
CA LEU A 132 9.09 -0.48 -14.06
C LEU A 132 8.92 -1.98 -14.33
N GLY A 133 7.70 -2.45 -14.64
CA GLY A 133 7.42 -3.85 -15.00
C GLY A 133 7.01 -4.74 -13.82
N TYR A 134 6.80 -4.19 -12.62
CA TYR A 134 6.22 -4.95 -11.51
C TYR A 134 4.77 -5.32 -11.80
N ARG A 135 4.39 -6.54 -11.42
CA ARG A 135 2.99 -6.90 -11.31
C ARG A 135 2.41 -6.28 -10.04
N VAL A 136 1.45 -5.37 -10.18
CA VAL A 136 0.86 -4.67 -9.05
C VAL A 136 -0.57 -5.12 -8.78
N LEU A 137 -0.88 -5.39 -7.52
CA LEU A 137 -2.21 -5.71 -7.00
C LEU A 137 -2.58 -4.62 -5.99
N VAL A 138 -3.70 -3.91 -6.20
CA VAL A 138 -4.14 -2.85 -5.29
C VAL A 138 -5.33 -3.35 -4.47
N ALA A 139 -5.21 -3.33 -3.14
CA ALA A 139 -6.30 -3.64 -2.22
C ALA A 139 -7.21 -2.41 -2.07
N ALA A 140 -8.26 -2.31 -2.87
CA ALA A 140 -9.13 -1.14 -2.94
C ALA A 140 -9.72 -0.75 -1.58
N ASP A 141 -10.22 -1.73 -0.82
CA ASP A 141 -10.84 -1.56 0.49
C ASP A 141 -9.82 -1.31 1.63
N ALA A 142 -8.51 -1.44 1.34
CA ALA A 142 -7.40 -1.08 2.22
C ALA A 142 -6.71 0.23 1.79
N CYS A 143 -7.36 0.98 0.90
CA CYS A 143 -6.96 2.33 0.49
C CYS A 143 -8.13 3.27 0.70
N TRP A 144 -7.85 4.58 0.86
CA TRP A 144 -8.90 5.60 0.87
C TRP A 144 -8.44 6.92 0.27
N SER A 145 -9.42 7.73 -0.10
CA SER A 145 -9.27 9.10 -0.55
C SER A 145 -10.00 10.06 0.40
N CYS A 146 -9.77 11.34 0.21
CA CYS A 146 -10.54 12.41 0.83
C CYS A 146 -11.25 13.21 -0.27
N ASP A 147 -12.19 14.06 0.13
CA ASP A 147 -12.84 15.01 -0.78
C ASP A 147 -11.80 15.88 -1.49
N VAL A 148 -12.04 16.18 -2.75
CA VAL A 148 -11.17 17.04 -3.57
C VAL A 148 -11.99 18.17 -4.18
N THR A 149 -11.53 19.42 -3.99
CA THR A 149 -12.12 20.57 -4.66
C THR A 149 -11.36 20.85 -5.96
N ASP A 150 -12.06 20.87 -7.09
CA ASP A 150 -11.46 21.16 -8.38
C ASP A 150 -11.28 22.68 -8.63
N LEU A 151 -10.67 23.02 -9.77
CA LEU A 151 -10.37 24.39 -10.16
C LEU A 151 -11.60 25.29 -10.34
N THR A 152 -12.80 24.70 -10.47
CA THR A 152 -14.09 25.42 -10.60
C THR A 152 -14.76 25.64 -9.24
N GLY A 153 -14.19 25.08 -8.17
CA GLY A 153 -14.77 25.10 -6.84
C GLY A 153 -15.76 23.97 -6.55
N ARG A 154 -15.93 23.02 -7.48
CA ARG A 154 -16.76 21.84 -7.24
C ARG A 154 -16.03 20.87 -6.32
N VAL A 155 -16.74 20.38 -5.31
CA VAL A 155 -16.26 19.30 -4.44
C VAL A 155 -16.60 17.94 -5.07
N TRP A 156 -15.58 17.11 -5.21
CA TRP A 156 -15.70 15.71 -5.59
C TRP A 156 -15.66 14.87 -4.33
N PRO A 157 -16.71 14.08 -4.04
CA PRO A 157 -16.72 13.22 -2.86
C PRO A 157 -15.56 12.22 -2.85
N ALA A 158 -15.05 11.90 -1.68
CA ALA A 158 -13.95 10.96 -1.48
C ALA A 158 -14.15 9.62 -2.21
N GLU A 159 -15.39 9.11 -2.25
CA GLU A 159 -15.72 7.87 -2.96
C GLU A 159 -15.53 8.02 -4.48
N ASP A 160 -16.00 9.11 -5.08
CA ASP A 160 -15.85 9.35 -6.53
C ASP A 160 -14.38 9.48 -6.91
N VAL A 161 -13.60 10.21 -6.10
CA VAL A 161 -12.14 10.39 -6.27
C VAL A 161 -11.43 9.03 -6.18
N HIS A 162 -11.78 8.22 -5.19
CA HIS A 162 -11.23 6.89 -4.99
C HIS A 162 -11.54 5.96 -6.17
N GLN A 163 -12.80 5.87 -6.57
CA GLN A 163 -13.22 4.99 -7.67
C GLN A 163 -12.59 5.39 -9.01
N LEU A 164 -12.51 6.69 -9.30
CA LEU A 164 -11.86 7.17 -10.52
C LEU A 164 -10.37 6.79 -10.53
N SER A 165 -9.65 7.02 -9.42
CA SER A 165 -8.24 6.65 -9.29
C SER A 165 -8.03 5.14 -9.49
N LEU A 166 -8.87 4.30 -8.89
CA LEU A 166 -8.80 2.84 -9.09
C LEU A 166 -9.10 2.45 -10.55
N ALA A 167 -10.09 3.08 -11.17
CA ALA A 167 -10.48 2.78 -12.55
C ALA A 167 -9.35 3.09 -13.56
N VAL A 168 -8.64 4.19 -13.37
CA VAL A 168 -7.52 4.56 -14.27
C VAL A 168 -6.25 3.74 -14.03
N MET A 169 -6.11 3.14 -12.84
CA MET A 169 -5.02 2.21 -12.57
C MET A 169 -5.30 0.78 -13.07
N HIS A 170 -6.58 0.36 -13.03
CA HIS A 170 -6.96 -1.02 -13.33
C HIS A 170 -6.78 -1.37 -14.81
N GLY A 171 -6.07 -2.47 -15.06
CA GLY A 171 -5.81 -2.98 -16.42
C GLY A 171 -4.59 -2.37 -17.10
N GLU A 172 -4.22 -1.14 -16.76
CA GLU A 172 -3.04 -0.47 -17.33
C GLU A 172 -1.80 -0.68 -16.44
N TYR A 173 -1.90 -0.33 -15.15
CA TYR A 173 -0.76 -0.35 -14.21
C TYR A 173 -0.89 -1.43 -13.14
N ALA A 174 -2.11 -1.83 -12.82
CA ALA A 174 -2.38 -2.75 -11.72
C ALA A 174 -3.64 -3.59 -11.96
N THR A 175 -3.78 -4.64 -11.15
CA THR A 175 -5.06 -5.32 -10.94
C THR A 175 -5.66 -4.85 -9.62
N VAL A 176 -6.80 -4.20 -9.67
CA VAL A 176 -7.55 -3.82 -8.47
C VAL A 176 -8.29 -5.03 -7.93
N THR A 177 -8.19 -5.25 -6.63
CA THR A 177 -8.78 -6.37 -5.89
C THR A 177 -9.18 -5.90 -4.48
N ASP A 178 -9.48 -6.81 -3.57
CA ASP A 178 -9.80 -6.53 -2.17
C ASP A 178 -8.83 -7.22 -1.21
N ALA A 179 -8.78 -6.72 0.04
CA ALA A 179 -7.88 -7.24 1.07
C ALA A 179 -8.18 -8.70 1.43
N ALA A 180 -9.45 -9.12 1.42
CA ALA A 180 -9.81 -10.49 1.77
C ALA A 180 -9.27 -11.50 0.74
N ARG A 181 -9.36 -11.19 -0.55
CA ARG A 181 -8.79 -12.05 -1.62
C ARG A 181 -7.27 -12.13 -1.52
N LEU A 182 -6.60 -11.03 -1.24
CA LEU A 182 -5.15 -11.01 -1.07
C LEU A 182 -4.73 -11.80 0.17
N ALA A 183 -5.40 -11.65 1.30
CA ALA A 183 -5.12 -12.39 2.53
C ALA A 183 -5.28 -13.90 2.34
N VAL A 184 -6.34 -14.34 1.64
CA VAL A 184 -6.50 -15.76 1.27
C VAL A 184 -5.38 -16.23 0.34
N GLY A 185 -4.96 -15.41 -0.62
CA GLY A 185 -3.83 -15.71 -1.50
C GLY A 185 -2.52 -15.95 -0.72
N ALA A 186 -2.22 -15.12 0.28
CA ALA A 186 -1.06 -15.28 1.15
C ALA A 186 -1.15 -16.55 2.01
N ALA A 187 -2.32 -16.87 2.58
CA ALA A 187 -2.54 -18.09 3.36
C ALA A 187 -2.29 -19.38 2.55
N ILE A 188 -2.62 -19.39 1.25
CA ILE A 188 -2.35 -20.52 0.35
C ILE A 188 -0.84 -20.71 0.14
N VAL A 189 -0.05 -19.63 0.11
CA VAL A 189 1.42 -19.70 0.03
C VAL A 189 1.97 -20.41 1.27
N HIS A 190 1.54 -20.02 2.46
CA HIS A 190 1.95 -20.59 3.74
C HIS A 190 1.70 -22.12 3.82
N GLN A 191 0.50 -22.59 3.48
CA GLN A 191 0.12 -24.00 3.56
C GLN A 191 1.00 -24.92 2.68
N ARG A 192 1.59 -24.41 1.61
CA ARG A 192 2.45 -25.19 0.71
C ARG A 192 3.91 -25.21 1.15
N ALA A 193 4.40 -24.15 1.80
CA ALA A 193 5.74 -24.12 2.37
C ALA A 193 5.90 -25.13 3.52
N GLY A 194 4.80 -25.42 4.25
CA GLY A 194 4.78 -26.36 5.39
C GLY A 194 4.49 -27.82 5.03
N ARG A 195 4.26 -28.21 3.75
CA ARG A 195 4.04 -29.61 3.38
C ARG A 195 5.36 -30.30 3.09
N PRO A 196 5.81 -31.31 3.90
CA PRO A 196 6.95 -32.14 3.54
C PRO A 196 6.63 -32.88 2.24
N TRP A 197 7.63 -32.93 1.34
CA TRP A 197 7.54 -33.64 0.07
C TRP A 197 7.26 -35.11 0.35
N ARG A 198 6.06 -35.60 0.01
CA ARG A 198 5.78 -37.03 0.04
C ARG A 198 6.54 -37.65 -1.13
N ARG A 199 7.59 -38.44 -0.82
CA ARG A 199 8.20 -39.32 -1.82
C ARG A 199 7.11 -40.29 -2.28
N SER A 200 6.83 -40.29 -3.58
CA SER A 200 6.06 -41.35 -4.23
C SER A 200 6.89 -42.64 -4.09
N GLY A 201 6.38 -43.62 -3.34
CA GLY A 201 6.87 -44.95 -3.34
C GLY A 201 6.45 -45.67 -4.61
#